data_d55adc7bfe52e2a05e03605b49c4beec
#
_entry.id   d55adc7bfe52e2a05e03605b49c4beec
#
_cell.length_a   1.000
_cell.length_b   1.000
_cell.length_c   1.000
_cell.angle_alpha   90.00
_cell.angle_beta   90.00
_cell.angle_gamma   90.00
#
_symmetry.space_group_name_H-M   'P 1'
#
loop_
_entity.id
_entity.type
_entity.pdbx_description
1 polymer ?
#
loop_
_entity_poly.entity_id
_entity_poly.type
_entity_poly.pdbx_seq_one_letter_code
_entity_poly.pdbx_strand_id
1 'polypeptide(L)'
;KLRMVYVGPDNERVRSLVERFADERQDKPLAPPARMAMAAGCTPVAPKHLRIIRRLAEYGFFRAGGILIGTHAFLALGNLLGVRWRDGAATLDVDFAHAGKNISLALPADLQINVHGALESLEMGLLPIAQFNGRAGAQYRNPRDQELRLDFVTSMTRDGKPVEMPGLNLALEPLKFMEFSLEQPVQGCIFGNMGACIVNLPAPERFAVHKLIVYGERPLSERNKANKDLLQAASLAAYFLESGQSEVFNEAWRNAMARGKGWQSRAEQGKQALFRVAPELANERLWRL
;
A
#
# COMPACT_ATOMS: atom_id res chain seq x y z
N LYS A 1 -31.98 -20.27 -11.75
CA LYS A 1 -31.82 -21.71 -11.38
C LYS A 1 -30.88 -21.81 -10.21
N LEU A 2 -31.40 -22.28 -9.06
CA LEU A 2 -30.58 -22.63 -7.90
C LEU A 2 -29.72 -23.83 -8.26
N ARG A 3 -28.42 -23.72 -8.16
CA ARG A 3 -27.48 -24.81 -8.37
C ARG A 3 -27.00 -25.29 -6.97
N MET A 4 -27.37 -26.48 -6.60
CA MET A 4 -26.85 -27.13 -5.39
C MET A 4 -25.48 -27.71 -5.69
N VAL A 5 -24.53 -27.43 -4.82
CA VAL A 5 -23.17 -27.99 -4.88
C VAL A 5 -22.91 -28.74 -3.59
N TYR A 6 -22.58 -30.00 -3.70
CA TYR A 6 -22.18 -30.78 -2.55
C TYR A 6 -20.75 -30.40 -2.15
N VAL A 7 -20.56 -29.92 -0.91
CA VAL A 7 -19.27 -29.43 -0.40
C VAL A 7 -18.54 -30.45 0.47
N GLY A 8 -19.27 -31.45 0.99
CA GLY A 8 -18.72 -32.51 1.84
C GLY A 8 -19.68 -32.88 2.98
N PRO A 9 -19.27 -33.86 3.84
CA PRO A 9 -20.07 -34.25 5.00
C PRO A 9 -20.15 -33.11 6.01
N ASP A 10 -21.27 -33.07 6.78
CA ASP A 10 -21.47 -32.03 7.81
C ASP A 10 -20.47 -32.19 8.95
N ASN A 11 -19.39 -31.45 8.88
CA ASN A 11 -18.37 -31.34 9.91
C ASN A 11 -17.97 -29.87 10.10
N GLU A 12 -17.18 -29.58 11.13
CA GLU A 12 -16.79 -28.23 11.51
C GLU A 12 -16.10 -27.46 10.36
N ARG A 13 -15.27 -28.16 9.56
CA ARG A 13 -14.60 -27.61 8.38
C ARG A 13 -15.60 -27.20 7.29
N VAL A 14 -16.61 -28.01 7.02
CA VAL A 14 -17.64 -27.72 6.03
C VAL A 14 -18.56 -26.61 6.52
N ARG A 15 -18.93 -26.59 7.80
CA ARG A 15 -19.70 -25.49 8.39
C ARG A 15 -18.96 -24.17 8.28
N SER A 16 -17.69 -24.14 8.65
CA SER A 16 -16.82 -22.94 8.49
C SER A 16 -16.70 -22.49 7.03
N LEU A 17 -16.66 -23.42 6.07
CA LEU A 17 -16.67 -23.09 4.64
C LEU A 17 -18.01 -22.50 4.20
N VAL A 18 -19.13 -23.03 4.68
CA VAL A 18 -20.48 -22.52 4.37
C VAL A 18 -20.70 -21.13 4.97
N GLU A 19 -20.30 -20.92 6.22
CA GLU A 19 -20.35 -19.63 6.90
C GLU A 19 -19.52 -18.58 6.12
N ARG A 20 -18.27 -18.90 5.78
CA ARG A 20 -17.42 -18.01 4.97
C ARG A 20 -18.05 -17.69 3.60
N PHE A 21 -18.67 -18.67 2.97
CA PHE A 21 -19.35 -18.46 1.70
C PHE A 21 -20.64 -17.62 1.84
N ALA A 22 -21.31 -17.73 2.98
CA ALA A 22 -22.46 -16.88 3.32
C ALA A 22 -22.00 -15.43 3.56
N ASP A 23 -20.89 -15.23 4.31
CA ASP A 23 -20.29 -13.92 4.55
C ASP A 23 -19.78 -13.27 3.26
N GLU A 24 -19.11 -14.03 2.37
CA GLU A 24 -18.73 -13.54 1.03
C GLU A 24 -19.93 -13.13 0.17
N ARG A 25 -21.13 -13.67 0.43
CA ARG A 25 -22.37 -13.23 -0.22
C ARG A 25 -22.94 -11.95 0.36
N GLN A 26 -22.73 -11.67 1.65
CA GLN A 26 -23.19 -10.43 2.28
C GLN A 26 -22.39 -9.19 1.83
N ASP A 27 -21.18 -9.37 1.34
CA ASP A 27 -20.30 -8.31 0.81
C ASP A 27 -20.72 -7.73 -0.56
N LYS A 28 -21.82 -8.17 -1.14
CA LYS A 28 -22.29 -7.71 -2.46
C LYS A 28 -22.84 -6.29 -2.53
N PRO A 29 -23.24 -5.61 -1.43
CA PRO A 29 -23.79 -4.25 -1.56
C PRO A 29 -22.83 -3.26 -2.22
N LEU A 30 -21.52 -3.44 -2.09
CA LEU A 30 -20.52 -2.54 -2.69
C LEU A 30 -20.13 -2.91 -4.14
N ALA A 31 -20.57 -4.06 -4.67
CA ALA A 31 -20.26 -4.43 -6.04
C ALA A 31 -20.95 -3.56 -7.12
N PRO A 32 -22.22 -3.15 -6.97
CA PRO A 32 -22.83 -2.21 -7.91
C PRO A 32 -22.13 -0.85 -7.95
N PRO A 33 -21.89 -0.13 -6.83
CA PRO A 33 -21.19 1.15 -6.86
C PRO A 33 -19.74 1.01 -7.34
N ALA A 34 -19.05 -0.09 -7.06
CA ALA A 34 -17.72 -0.34 -7.60
C ALA A 34 -17.72 -0.43 -9.14
N ARG A 35 -18.73 -1.13 -9.72
CA ARG A 35 -18.89 -1.17 -11.18
C ARG A 35 -19.22 0.19 -11.79
N MET A 36 -20.02 0.99 -11.10
CA MET A 36 -20.32 2.36 -11.53
C MET A 36 -19.07 3.23 -11.54
N ALA A 37 -18.25 3.16 -10.48
CA ALA A 37 -16.97 3.88 -10.41
C ALA A 37 -16.03 3.46 -11.56
N MET A 38 -15.92 2.17 -11.86
CA MET A 38 -15.13 1.68 -13.00
C MET A 38 -15.66 2.16 -14.34
N ALA A 39 -16.98 2.17 -14.52
CA ALA A 39 -17.61 2.71 -15.73
C ALA A 39 -17.37 4.23 -15.88
N ALA A 40 -17.27 4.95 -14.77
CA ALA A 40 -16.89 6.36 -14.72
C ALA A 40 -15.38 6.61 -14.93
N GLY A 41 -14.58 5.57 -15.15
CA GLY A 41 -13.16 5.70 -15.49
C GLY A 41 -12.19 5.44 -14.34
N CYS A 42 -12.68 5.12 -13.15
CA CYS A 42 -11.81 4.75 -12.04
C CYS A 42 -11.06 3.43 -12.30
N THR A 43 -9.83 3.34 -11.83
CA THR A 43 -8.95 2.19 -12.06
C THR A 43 -9.19 1.10 -11.02
N PRO A 44 -9.60 -0.12 -11.43
CA PRO A 44 -9.77 -1.23 -10.51
C PRO A 44 -8.44 -1.88 -10.14
N VAL A 45 -8.46 -2.60 -9.02
CA VAL A 45 -7.37 -3.48 -8.59
C VAL A 45 -7.61 -4.90 -9.09
N ALA A 46 -6.54 -5.62 -9.42
CA ALA A 46 -6.62 -7.02 -9.86
C ALA A 46 -7.39 -7.89 -8.83
N PRO A 47 -8.23 -8.83 -9.25
CA PRO A 47 -9.11 -9.58 -8.35
C PRO A 47 -8.36 -10.31 -7.22
N LYS A 48 -7.20 -10.91 -7.51
CA LYS A 48 -6.37 -11.59 -6.50
C LYS A 48 -5.84 -10.62 -5.45
N HIS A 49 -5.42 -9.42 -5.84
CA HIS A 49 -4.91 -8.39 -4.93
C HIS A 49 -6.05 -7.77 -4.10
N LEU A 50 -7.18 -7.45 -4.74
CA LEU A 50 -8.36 -6.95 -4.04
C LEU A 50 -8.83 -7.92 -2.95
N ARG A 51 -8.82 -9.23 -3.22
CA ARG A 51 -9.20 -10.27 -2.27
C ARG A 51 -8.30 -10.24 -1.03
N ILE A 52 -6.98 -10.07 -1.21
CA ILE A 52 -6.02 -9.97 -0.11
C ILE A 52 -6.24 -8.70 0.71
N ILE A 53 -6.30 -7.55 0.03
CA ILE A 53 -6.43 -6.25 0.70
C ILE A 53 -7.75 -6.17 1.47
N ARG A 54 -8.84 -6.68 0.87
CA ARG A 54 -10.15 -6.73 1.54
C ARG A 54 -10.12 -7.64 2.75
N ARG A 55 -9.49 -8.81 2.68
CA ARG A 55 -9.36 -9.70 3.83
C ARG A 55 -8.61 -9.04 4.99
N LEU A 56 -7.53 -8.32 4.71
CA LEU A 56 -6.83 -7.55 5.73
C LEU A 56 -7.68 -6.43 6.31
N ALA A 57 -8.51 -5.75 5.49
CA ALA A 57 -9.46 -4.76 5.95
C ALA A 57 -10.52 -5.35 6.89
N GLU A 58 -11.10 -6.50 6.53
CA GLU A 58 -12.09 -7.25 7.34
C GLU A 58 -11.50 -7.65 8.69
N TYR A 59 -10.25 -8.11 8.73
CA TYR A 59 -9.52 -8.45 9.96
C TYR A 59 -9.00 -7.22 10.72
N GLY A 60 -9.32 -6.02 10.27
CA GLY A 60 -9.04 -4.78 11.01
C GLY A 60 -7.64 -4.22 10.83
N PHE A 61 -6.82 -4.72 9.90
CA PHE A 61 -5.44 -4.24 9.68
C PHE A 61 -5.36 -2.72 9.50
N PHE A 62 -6.23 -2.13 8.66
CA PHE A 62 -6.24 -0.69 8.45
C PHE A 62 -6.78 0.09 9.66
N ARG A 63 -7.70 -0.49 10.43
CA ARG A 63 -8.17 0.10 11.70
C ARG A 63 -7.08 0.12 12.77
N ALA A 64 -6.16 -0.84 12.70
CA ALA A 64 -4.98 -0.90 13.56
C ALA A 64 -3.82 0.01 13.10
N GLY A 65 -4.04 0.87 12.12
CA GLY A 65 -3.01 1.77 11.60
C GLY A 65 -2.18 1.19 10.45
N GLY A 66 -2.58 0.06 9.88
CA GLY A 66 -2.00 -0.43 8.64
C GLY A 66 -2.26 0.54 7.49
N ILE A 67 -1.31 0.63 6.58
CA ILE A 67 -1.33 1.56 5.42
C ILE A 67 -1.02 0.74 4.17
N LEU A 68 -1.84 0.89 3.14
CA LEU A 68 -1.53 0.37 1.80
C LEU A 68 -0.53 1.32 1.16
N ILE A 69 0.58 0.78 0.65
CA ILE A 69 1.64 1.55 0.02
C ILE A 69 1.93 1.03 -1.40
N GLY A 70 3.04 1.47 -1.99
CA GLY A 70 3.47 1.00 -3.30
C GLY A 70 2.50 1.36 -4.42
N THR A 71 2.42 0.51 -5.43
CA THR A 71 1.62 0.79 -6.64
C THR A 71 0.12 0.75 -6.38
N HIS A 72 -0.34 -0.07 -5.44
CA HIS A 72 -1.78 -0.11 -5.10
C HIS A 72 -2.22 1.20 -4.43
N ALA A 73 -1.37 1.79 -3.59
CA ALA A 73 -1.63 3.14 -3.07
C ALA A 73 -1.67 4.17 -4.20
N PHE A 74 -0.73 4.13 -5.13
CA PHE A 74 -0.73 5.03 -6.29
C PHE A 74 -2.03 4.95 -7.11
N LEU A 75 -2.52 3.73 -7.39
CA LEU A 75 -3.81 3.53 -8.06
C LEU A 75 -4.98 4.11 -7.26
N ALA A 76 -5.01 3.84 -5.95
CA ALA A 76 -6.05 4.36 -5.07
C ALA A 76 -6.01 5.89 -4.96
N LEU A 77 -4.81 6.49 -4.94
CA LEU A 77 -4.63 7.94 -4.98
C LEU A 77 -5.16 8.54 -6.29
N GLY A 78 -4.95 7.90 -7.44
CA GLY A 78 -5.56 8.33 -8.69
C GLY A 78 -7.08 8.39 -8.61
N ASN A 79 -7.69 7.33 -8.08
CA ASN A 79 -9.14 7.29 -7.88
C ASN A 79 -9.62 8.36 -6.89
N LEU A 80 -8.88 8.60 -5.80
CA LEU A 80 -9.20 9.62 -4.80
C LEU A 80 -9.13 11.04 -5.37
N LEU A 81 -8.13 11.30 -6.21
CA LEU A 81 -7.88 12.61 -6.83
C LEU A 81 -8.69 12.83 -8.12
N GLY A 82 -9.45 11.82 -8.57
CA GLY A 82 -10.24 11.90 -9.80
C GLY A 82 -9.40 11.88 -11.07
N VAL A 83 -8.18 11.30 -11.02
CA VAL A 83 -7.27 11.21 -12.17
C VAL A 83 -6.96 9.77 -12.54
N ARG A 84 -6.76 9.53 -13.82
CA ARG A 84 -6.34 8.24 -14.36
C ARG A 84 -4.87 8.31 -14.75
N TRP A 85 -4.07 7.54 -14.01
CA TRP A 85 -2.65 7.46 -14.31
C TRP A 85 -2.39 6.75 -15.64
N ARG A 86 -1.47 7.28 -16.44
CA ARG A 86 -1.05 6.66 -17.71
C ARG A 86 0.03 5.61 -17.47
N ASP A 87 0.99 5.92 -16.58
CA ASP A 87 2.20 5.16 -16.34
C ASP A 87 2.36 4.79 -14.86
N GLY A 88 3.28 3.86 -14.57
CA GLY A 88 3.64 3.49 -13.20
C GLY A 88 2.62 2.63 -12.44
N ALA A 89 1.54 2.20 -13.10
CA ALA A 89 0.40 1.53 -12.48
C ALA A 89 0.47 0.00 -12.46
N ALA A 90 1.38 -0.63 -13.22
CA ALA A 90 1.51 -2.09 -13.26
C ALA A 90 2.27 -2.63 -12.05
N THR A 91 1.74 -3.67 -11.39
CA THR A 91 2.39 -4.34 -10.27
C THR A 91 1.90 -5.78 -10.08
N LEU A 92 2.79 -6.60 -9.55
CA LEU A 92 2.53 -7.98 -9.15
C LEU A 92 2.60 -8.13 -7.62
N ASP A 93 3.27 -7.19 -6.95
CA ASP A 93 3.45 -7.17 -5.50
C ASP A 93 2.34 -6.34 -4.84
N VAL A 94 1.99 -6.67 -3.59
CA VAL A 94 1.13 -5.86 -2.74
C VAL A 94 1.91 -5.44 -1.50
N ASP A 95 2.10 -4.16 -1.33
CA ASP A 95 2.93 -3.59 -0.29
C ASP A 95 2.08 -2.95 0.81
N PHE A 96 2.38 -3.30 2.04
CA PHE A 96 1.73 -2.75 3.23
C PHE A 96 2.77 -2.16 4.17
N ALA A 97 2.38 -1.13 4.89
CA ALA A 97 3.20 -0.57 5.94
C ALA A 97 2.41 -0.40 7.24
N HIS A 98 3.15 -0.30 8.34
CA HIS A 98 2.63 0.09 9.64
C HIS A 98 3.68 0.93 10.35
N ALA A 99 3.25 2.00 10.99
CA ALA A 99 4.18 2.91 11.65
C ALA A 99 4.89 2.32 12.89
N GLY A 100 4.55 1.10 13.26
CA GLY A 100 5.11 0.41 14.40
C GLY A 100 4.74 1.12 15.71
N LYS A 101 5.70 1.13 16.65
CA LYS A 101 5.55 1.79 17.94
C LYS A 101 5.77 3.31 17.89
N ASN A 102 6.17 3.84 16.74
CA ASN A 102 6.59 5.24 16.58
C ASN A 102 5.43 6.22 16.38
N ILE A 103 4.21 5.71 16.20
CA ILE A 103 3.00 6.53 16.14
C ILE A 103 2.08 6.07 17.27
N SER A 104 1.73 7.01 18.15
CA SER A 104 0.67 6.81 19.15
C SER A 104 -0.68 6.78 18.44
N LEU A 105 -1.05 5.62 17.91
CA LEU A 105 -2.43 5.35 17.56
C LEU A 105 -3.14 4.92 18.86
N ALA A 106 -4.21 5.61 19.20
CA ALA A 106 -5.13 5.17 20.25
C ALA A 106 -5.89 3.94 19.74
N LEU A 107 -5.19 2.80 19.70
CA LEU A 107 -5.84 1.53 19.42
C LEU A 107 -6.60 1.09 20.67
N PRO A 108 -7.81 0.55 20.54
CA PRO A 108 -8.46 -0.15 21.62
C PRO A 108 -7.50 -1.21 22.19
N ALA A 109 -7.32 -1.25 23.51
CA ALA A 109 -6.35 -2.14 24.16
C ALA A 109 -6.63 -3.64 23.94
N ASP A 110 -7.85 -3.97 23.53
CA ASP A 110 -8.37 -5.31 23.27
C ASP A 110 -8.33 -5.71 21.78
N LEU A 111 -7.87 -4.83 20.89
CA LEU A 111 -7.83 -5.11 19.46
C LEU A 111 -6.63 -6.05 19.14
N GLN A 112 -6.89 -7.34 19.16
CA GLN A 112 -5.96 -8.35 18.64
C GLN A 112 -6.27 -8.64 17.18
N ILE A 113 -5.33 -8.29 16.31
CA ILE A 113 -5.44 -8.52 14.87
C ILE A 113 -4.49 -9.63 14.48
N ASN A 114 -5.03 -10.65 13.86
CA ASN A 114 -4.24 -11.76 13.37
C ASN A 114 -4.06 -11.65 11.85
N VAL A 115 -3.04 -10.90 11.41
CA VAL A 115 -2.72 -10.73 9.99
C VAL A 115 -2.33 -12.06 9.34
N HIS A 116 -1.54 -12.88 10.05
CA HIS A 116 -1.16 -14.21 9.57
C HIS A 116 -2.39 -15.10 9.35
N GLY A 117 -3.28 -15.19 10.33
CA GLY A 117 -4.54 -15.94 10.21
C GLY A 117 -5.46 -15.37 9.12
N ALA A 118 -5.48 -14.07 8.90
CA ALA A 118 -6.21 -13.45 7.80
C ALA A 118 -5.71 -13.97 6.44
N LEU A 119 -4.39 -14.02 6.26
CA LEU A 119 -3.78 -14.51 5.02
C LEU A 119 -3.97 -16.00 4.81
N GLU A 120 -3.85 -16.81 5.88
CA GLU A 120 -4.14 -18.25 5.82
C GLU A 120 -5.59 -18.52 5.44
N SER A 121 -6.55 -17.76 5.98
CA SER A 121 -7.99 -17.92 5.70
C SER A 121 -8.36 -17.68 4.23
N LEU A 122 -7.48 -17.08 3.44
CA LEU A 122 -7.67 -16.92 2.00
C LEU A 122 -7.49 -18.21 1.22
N GLU A 123 -6.80 -19.21 1.78
CA GLU A 123 -6.45 -20.49 1.10
C GLU A 123 -5.75 -20.27 -0.26
N MET A 124 -5.03 -19.17 -0.38
CA MET A 124 -4.29 -18.80 -1.60
C MET A 124 -2.87 -19.38 -1.62
N GLY A 125 -2.48 -20.19 -0.62
CA GLY A 125 -1.13 -20.77 -0.50
C GLY A 125 -0.05 -19.73 -0.18
N LEU A 126 -0.41 -18.61 0.45
CA LEU A 126 0.54 -17.62 0.90
C LEU A 126 1.27 -18.12 2.15
N LEU A 127 2.58 -18.24 2.05
CA LEU A 127 3.46 -18.69 3.13
C LEU A 127 4.38 -17.56 3.56
N PRO A 128 4.56 -17.33 4.87
CA PRO A 128 5.55 -16.40 5.35
C PRO A 128 6.96 -16.90 5.01
N ILE A 129 7.82 -16.02 4.54
CA ILE A 129 9.23 -16.33 4.39
C ILE A 129 9.84 -16.33 5.79
N ALA A 130 10.36 -17.47 6.24
CA ALA A 130 10.98 -17.57 7.54
C ALA A 130 12.27 -16.75 7.62
N GLN A 131 12.50 -16.11 8.76
CA GLN A 131 13.79 -15.55 9.12
C GLN A 131 14.80 -16.64 9.47
N PHE A 132 16.09 -16.33 9.49
CA PHE A 132 17.14 -17.30 9.89
C PHE A 132 16.95 -17.87 11.30
N ASN A 133 16.21 -17.19 12.17
CA ASN A 133 15.86 -17.65 13.52
C ASN A 133 14.59 -18.53 13.56
N GLY A 134 14.03 -18.92 12.41
CA GLY A 134 12.83 -19.75 12.29
C GLY A 134 11.49 -19.01 12.52
N ARG A 135 11.51 -17.71 12.82
CA ARG A 135 10.27 -16.91 12.98
C ARG A 135 9.70 -16.48 11.63
N ALA A 136 8.41 -16.19 11.60
CA ALA A 136 7.76 -15.65 10.41
C ALA A 136 8.39 -14.30 10.02
N GLY A 137 8.75 -14.16 8.75
CA GLY A 137 9.29 -12.92 8.20
C GLY A 137 8.19 -11.91 7.83
N ALA A 138 8.63 -10.76 7.37
CA ALA A 138 7.77 -9.66 6.92
C ALA A 138 7.22 -9.84 5.49
N GLN A 139 7.57 -10.94 4.83
CA GLN A 139 7.20 -11.23 3.45
C GLN A 139 6.38 -12.51 3.36
N TYR A 140 5.39 -12.49 2.47
CA TYR A 140 4.62 -13.67 2.11
C TYR A 140 4.74 -13.94 0.63
N ARG A 141 4.90 -15.20 0.26
CA ARG A 141 4.96 -15.65 -1.13
C ARG A 141 4.07 -16.87 -1.34
N ASN A 142 3.57 -17.00 -2.57
CA ASN A 142 2.92 -18.22 -3.00
C ASN A 142 3.92 -19.03 -3.85
N PRO A 143 4.29 -20.26 -3.42
CA PRO A 143 5.21 -21.10 -4.21
C PRO A 143 4.68 -21.49 -5.59
N ARG A 144 3.35 -21.47 -5.78
CA ARG A 144 2.67 -21.81 -7.04
C ARG A 144 2.40 -20.58 -7.93
N ASP A 145 2.46 -19.38 -7.37
CA ASP A 145 2.32 -18.09 -8.08
C ASP A 145 3.48 -17.19 -7.64
N GLN A 146 4.63 -17.36 -8.29
CA GLN A 146 5.86 -16.66 -7.94
C GLN A 146 5.77 -15.13 -8.13
N GLU A 147 4.78 -14.67 -8.90
CA GLU A 147 4.53 -13.26 -9.12
C GLU A 147 3.78 -12.61 -7.94
N LEU A 148 3.05 -13.41 -7.15
CA LEU A 148 2.31 -12.91 -6.01
C LEU A 148 3.20 -12.83 -4.77
N ARG A 149 3.52 -11.61 -4.37
CA ARG A 149 4.30 -11.29 -3.20
C ARG A 149 3.63 -10.24 -2.35
N LEU A 150 3.69 -10.41 -1.04
CA LEU A 150 3.25 -9.42 -0.07
C LEU A 150 4.45 -8.99 0.77
N ASP A 151 4.64 -7.70 0.90
CA ASP A 151 5.66 -7.10 1.75
C ASP A 151 5.01 -6.25 2.84
N PHE A 152 5.45 -6.46 4.10
CA PHE A 152 5.03 -5.68 5.25
C PHE A 152 6.23 -4.92 5.80
N VAL A 153 6.15 -3.59 5.78
CA VAL A 153 7.29 -2.74 6.12
C VAL A 153 6.97 -1.74 7.22
N THR A 154 8.02 -1.18 7.82
CA THR A 154 7.94 -0.12 8.83
C THR A 154 9.08 0.87 8.68
N SER A 155 9.08 1.90 9.50
CA SER A 155 10.19 2.86 9.59
C SER A 155 11.46 2.19 10.08
N MET A 156 12.62 2.68 9.63
CA MET A 156 13.93 2.18 10.04
C MET A 156 14.11 2.24 11.55
N THR A 157 14.56 1.15 12.12
CA THR A 157 14.98 1.05 13.50
C THR A 157 16.51 1.25 13.62
N ARG A 158 16.98 1.52 14.83
CA ARG A 158 18.43 1.76 15.07
C ARG A 158 19.29 0.55 14.71
N ASP A 159 18.78 -0.66 14.94
CA ASP A 159 19.50 -1.93 14.70
C ASP A 159 19.22 -2.53 13.32
N GLY A 160 18.31 -1.93 12.54
CA GLY A 160 17.96 -2.38 11.19
C GLY A 160 17.34 -3.78 11.12
N LYS A 161 16.85 -4.30 12.26
CA LYS A 161 16.26 -5.64 12.33
C LYS A 161 14.74 -5.59 12.13
N PRO A 162 14.14 -6.66 11.59
CA PRO A 162 12.70 -6.77 11.52
C PRO A 162 12.01 -6.54 12.88
N VAL A 163 10.92 -5.79 12.85
CA VAL A 163 10.15 -5.41 14.03
C VAL A 163 8.98 -6.37 14.20
N GLU A 164 8.97 -7.09 15.32
CA GLU A 164 7.81 -7.91 15.65
C GLU A 164 6.69 -7.07 16.24
N MET A 165 5.49 -7.27 15.72
CA MET A 165 4.25 -6.67 16.19
C MET A 165 3.29 -7.76 16.68
N PRO A 166 3.42 -8.19 17.97
CA PRO A 166 2.59 -9.28 18.50
C PRO A 166 1.09 -9.01 18.41
N GLY A 167 0.66 -7.76 18.60
CA GLY A 167 -0.74 -7.35 18.46
C GLY A 167 -1.31 -7.48 17.05
N LEU A 168 -0.45 -7.65 16.04
CA LEU A 168 -0.85 -7.90 14.64
C LEU A 168 -0.54 -9.34 14.20
N ASN A 169 0.16 -10.13 15.03
CA ASN A 169 0.75 -11.40 14.65
C ASN A 169 1.54 -11.28 13.32
N LEU A 170 2.47 -10.35 13.27
CA LEU A 170 3.18 -9.94 12.06
C LEU A 170 4.59 -9.44 12.39
N ALA A 171 5.56 -9.71 11.50
CA ALA A 171 6.84 -9.04 11.47
C ALA A 171 6.83 -7.94 10.37
N LEU A 172 7.57 -6.86 10.58
CA LEU A 172 7.69 -5.73 9.66
C LEU A 172 9.16 -5.52 9.29
N GLU A 173 9.45 -5.38 8.00
CA GLU A 173 10.79 -5.06 7.51
C GLU A 173 11.07 -3.56 7.65
N PRO A 174 12.14 -3.13 8.33
CA PRO A 174 12.46 -1.73 8.49
C PRO A 174 13.04 -1.14 7.20
N LEU A 175 12.47 -0.04 6.72
CA LEU A 175 12.95 0.69 5.55
C LEU A 175 13.31 2.14 5.92
N LYS A 176 14.43 2.62 5.37
CA LYS A 176 14.86 4.01 5.53
C LYS A 176 13.85 4.96 4.91
N PHE A 177 13.65 6.10 5.55
CA PHE A 177 12.78 7.19 5.10
C PHE A 177 11.28 6.85 5.06
N MET A 178 10.88 5.64 5.47
CA MET A 178 9.49 5.21 5.42
C MET A 178 8.60 6.05 6.36
N GLU A 179 9.13 6.53 7.48
CA GLU A 179 8.40 7.36 8.44
C GLU A 179 7.73 8.56 7.78
N PHE A 180 8.37 9.17 6.79
CA PHE A 180 7.82 10.32 6.06
C PHE A 180 6.51 9.97 5.35
N SER A 181 6.45 8.81 4.72
CA SER A 181 5.27 8.35 3.99
C SER A 181 4.14 7.86 4.91
N LEU A 182 4.46 7.51 6.15
CA LEU A 182 3.49 6.98 7.13
C LEU A 182 2.84 8.06 7.99
N GLU A 183 3.38 9.26 8.00
CA GLU A 183 2.80 10.40 8.69
C GLU A 183 1.58 10.95 7.93
N GLN A 184 0.53 11.33 8.67
CA GLN A 184 -0.70 11.94 8.13
C GLN A 184 -1.37 11.11 7.02
N PRO A 185 -1.69 9.83 7.27
CA PRO A 185 -2.35 9.01 6.27
C PRO A 185 -3.75 9.55 5.94
N VAL A 186 -4.17 9.37 4.70
CA VAL A 186 -5.51 9.68 4.23
C VAL A 186 -6.30 8.39 3.99
N GLN A 187 -7.62 8.46 4.05
CA GLN A 187 -8.46 7.34 3.67
C GLN A 187 -8.78 7.37 2.19
N GLY A 188 -8.70 6.23 1.55
CA GLY A 188 -9.11 6.02 0.17
C GLY A 188 -9.90 4.73 0.02
N CYS A 189 -10.36 4.49 -1.20
CA CYS A 189 -11.08 3.29 -1.54
C CYS A 189 -10.36 2.55 -2.67
N ILE A 190 -10.25 1.24 -2.53
CA ILE A 190 -9.90 0.36 -3.63
C ILE A 190 -11.08 -0.51 -3.99
N PHE A 191 -11.20 -0.89 -5.24
CA PHE A 191 -12.33 -1.66 -5.72
C PHE A 191 -12.00 -2.46 -6.99
N GLY A 192 -12.93 -3.32 -7.32
CA GLY A 192 -12.97 -4.12 -8.54
C GLY A 192 -14.34 -4.76 -8.70
N ASN A 193 -14.49 -5.68 -9.61
CA ASN A 193 -15.77 -6.33 -9.93
C ASN A 193 -16.43 -7.03 -8.72
N MET A 194 -15.64 -7.41 -7.71
CA MET A 194 -16.10 -8.16 -6.53
C MET A 194 -16.47 -7.28 -5.34
N GLY A 195 -16.39 -5.95 -5.46
CA GLY A 195 -16.70 -5.02 -4.38
C GLY A 195 -15.61 -3.99 -4.13
N ALA A 196 -15.62 -3.40 -2.96
CA ALA A 196 -14.71 -2.34 -2.55
C ALA A 196 -14.33 -2.47 -1.07
N CYS A 197 -13.25 -1.81 -0.65
CA CYS A 197 -12.93 -1.61 0.76
C CYS A 197 -12.19 -0.28 0.98
N ILE A 198 -12.35 0.26 2.18
CA ILE A 198 -11.63 1.44 2.63
C ILE A 198 -10.24 1.01 3.12
N VAL A 199 -9.24 1.78 2.74
CA VAL A 199 -7.84 1.60 3.11
C VAL A 199 -7.23 2.91 3.56
N ASN A 200 -6.20 2.85 4.40
CA ASN A 200 -5.36 4.02 4.66
C ASN A 200 -4.26 4.07 3.59
N LEU A 201 -3.97 5.26 3.12
CA LEU A 201 -2.97 5.58 2.10
C LEU A 201 -2.03 6.64 2.64
N PRO A 202 -0.77 6.71 2.18
CA PRO A 202 0.03 7.92 2.37
C PRO A 202 -0.68 9.14 1.78
N ALA A 203 -0.51 10.31 2.37
CA ALA A 203 -0.97 11.54 1.75
C ALA A 203 -0.31 11.71 0.36
N PRO A 204 -1.05 12.16 -0.68
CA PRO A 204 -0.56 12.17 -2.07
C PRO A 204 0.77 12.92 -2.25
N GLU A 205 0.88 14.11 -1.65
CA GLU A 205 2.08 14.94 -1.68
C GLU A 205 3.27 14.27 -0.98
N ARG A 206 3.01 13.61 0.15
CA ARG A 206 4.05 12.87 0.88
C ARG A 206 4.46 11.61 0.13
N PHE A 207 3.52 10.93 -0.51
CA PHE A 207 3.83 9.80 -1.38
C PHE A 207 4.77 10.22 -2.52
N ALA A 208 4.46 11.32 -3.22
CA ALA A 208 5.27 11.83 -4.32
C ALA A 208 6.69 12.18 -3.88
N VAL A 209 6.84 12.98 -2.81
CA VAL A 209 8.15 13.38 -2.28
C VAL A 209 8.93 12.16 -1.77
N HIS A 210 8.26 11.21 -1.09
CA HIS A 210 8.89 9.97 -0.64
C HIS A 210 9.45 9.15 -1.81
N LYS A 211 8.75 9.09 -2.95
CA LYS A 211 9.23 8.40 -4.16
C LYS A 211 10.53 9.01 -4.70
N LEU A 212 10.69 10.33 -4.62
CA LEU A 212 11.95 11.00 -4.98
C LEU A 212 13.09 10.63 -4.01
N ILE A 213 12.81 10.58 -2.71
CA ILE A 213 13.79 10.19 -1.69
C ILE A 213 14.21 8.73 -1.90
N VAL A 214 13.26 7.83 -2.12
CA VAL A 214 13.52 6.41 -2.39
C VAL A 214 14.31 6.23 -3.67
N TYR A 215 14.05 7.00 -4.73
CA TYR A 215 14.86 7.00 -5.93
C TYR A 215 16.34 7.30 -5.61
N GLY A 216 16.61 8.31 -4.80
CA GLY A 216 17.98 8.68 -4.39
C GLY A 216 18.66 7.67 -3.45
N GLU A 217 17.91 6.77 -2.82
CA GLU A 217 18.45 5.69 -1.96
C GLU A 217 18.67 4.38 -2.72
N ARG A 218 17.96 4.14 -3.84
CA ARG A 218 18.04 2.86 -4.56
C ARG A 218 19.41 2.63 -5.20
N PRO A 219 19.95 1.39 -5.11
CA PRO A 219 21.16 1.02 -5.83
C PRO A 219 20.88 0.96 -7.34
N LEU A 220 21.94 1.15 -8.14
CA LEU A 220 21.87 1.13 -9.62
C LEU A 220 21.29 -0.18 -10.18
N SER A 221 21.44 -1.28 -9.46
CA SER A 221 20.87 -2.59 -9.84
C SER A 221 19.33 -2.62 -9.84
N GLU A 222 18.66 -1.67 -9.15
CA GLU A 222 17.20 -1.56 -9.08
C GLU A 222 16.63 -0.48 -10.01
N ARG A 223 17.28 -0.19 -11.14
CA ARG A 223 16.91 0.92 -12.04
C ARG A 223 15.46 0.89 -12.53
N ASN A 224 14.92 -0.30 -12.80
CA ASN A 224 13.51 -0.43 -13.23
C ASN A 224 12.55 0.03 -12.14
N LYS A 225 12.80 -0.31 -10.88
CA LYS A 225 11.99 0.16 -9.74
C LYS A 225 12.16 1.66 -9.54
N ALA A 226 13.39 2.17 -9.67
CA ALA A 226 13.70 3.59 -9.58
C ALA A 226 12.97 4.41 -10.64
N ASN A 227 12.95 3.97 -11.90
CA ASN A 227 12.19 4.63 -12.95
C ASN A 227 10.69 4.65 -12.66
N LYS A 228 10.13 3.58 -12.13
CA LYS A 228 8.72 3.53 -11.71
C LYS A 228 8.44 4.53 -10.59
N ASP A 229 9.32 4.65 -9.61
CA ASP A 229 9.20 5.64 -8.53
C ASP A 229 9.18 7.07 -9.09
N LEU A 230 10.03 7.38 -10.09
CA LEU A 230 10.02 8.69 -10.76
C LEU A 230 8.72 8.96 -11.52
N LEU A 231 8.19 7.99 -12.27
CA LEU A 231 6.93 8.16 -13.00
C LEU A 231 5.75 8.40 -12.06
N GLN A 232 5.71 7.71 -10.93
CA GLN A 232 4.69 7.92 -9.90
C GLN A 232 4.81 9.31 -9.25
N ALA A 233 6.04 9.75 -8.94
CA ALA A 233 6.30 11.08 -8.42
C ALA A 233 5.95 12.17 -9.44
N ALA A 234 6.31 11.98 -10.72
CA ALA A 234 5.99 12.91 -11.80
C ALA A 234 4.47 13.10 -11.97
N SER A 235 3.73 12.00 -11.99
CA SER A 235 2.27 12.04 -12.15
C SER A 235 1.59 12.83 -11.04
N LEU A 236 2.01 12.65 -9.80
CA LEU A 236 1.45 13.39 -8.66
C LEU A 236 1.93 14.85 -8.63
N ALA A 237 3.20 15.12 -8.92
CA ALA A 237 3.71 16.50 -8.99
C ALA A 237 3.00 17.30 -10.09
N ALA A 238 2.75 16.68 -11.26
CA ALA A 238 1.95 17.29 -12.32
C ALA A 238 0.52 17.61 -11.85
N TYR A 239 -0.13 16.66 -11.17
CA TYR A 239 -1.46 16.89 -10.60
C TYR A 239 -1.47 18.12 -9.67
N PHE A 240 -0.53 18.24 -8.73
CA PHE A 240 -0.48 19.37 -7.81
C PHE A 240 -0.23 20.70 -8.53
N LEU A 241 0.55 20.69 -9.60
CA LEU A 241 0.80 21.86 -10.41
C LEU A 241 -0.44 22.28 -11.20
N GLU A 242 -1.08 21.33 -11.89
CA GLU A 242 -2.23 21.57 -12.77
C GLU A 242 -3.52 21.91 -11.98
N SER A 243 -3.71 21.29 -10.81
CA SER A 243 -4.86 21.58 -9.93
C SER A 243 -4.72 22.89 -9.12
N GLY A 244 -3.59 23.60 -9.24
CA GLY A 244 -3.32 24.81 -8.47
C GLY A 244 -2.98 24.56 -6.99
N GLN A 245 -2.68 23.31 -6.62
CA GLN A 245 -2.36 22.89 -5.24
C GLN A 245 -0.86 22.77 -4.99
N SER A 246 -0.05 23.52 -5.73
CA SER A 246 1.42 23.47 -5.62
C SER A 246 1.94 23.73 -4.20
N GLU A 247 1.24 24.54 -3.40
CA GLU A 247 1.68 24.83 -2.02
C GLU A 247 1.59 23.61 -1.11
N VAL A 248 0.60 22.74 -1.30
CA VAL A 248 0.47 21.48 -0.54
C VAL A 248 1.67 20.56 -0.82
N PHE A 249 2.06 20.43 -2.08
CA PHE A 249 3.26 19.68 -2.46
C PHE A 249 4.54 20.33 -1.90
N ASN A 250 4.64 21.65 -2.01
CA ASN A 250 5.77 22.42 -1.53
C ASN A 250 5.98 22.30 -0.03
N GLU A 251 4.90 22.29 0.76
CA GLU A 251 4.98 22.05 2.20
C GLU A 251 5.57 20.67 2.52
N ALA A 252 5.13 19.61 1.84
CA ALA A 252 5.70 18.28 1.98
C ALA A 252 7.19 18.25 1.58
N TRP A 253 7.56 18.96 0.51
CA TRP A 253 8.93 19.10 0.08
C TRP A 253 9.80 19.78 1.17
N ARG A 254 9.37 20.94 1.69
CA ARG A 254 10.06 21.65 2.78
C ARG A 254 10.21 20.78 4.03
N ASN A 255 9.15 20.05 4.39
CA ASN A 255 9.19 19.13 5.52
C ASN A 255 10.26 18.04 5.33
N ALA A 256 10.37 17.46 4.13
CA ALA A 256 11.41 16.48 3.84
C ALA A 256 12.81 17.09 3.90
N MET A 257 12.99 18.29 3.34
CA MET A 257 14.28 19.00 3.32
C MET A 257 14.74 19.42 4.73
N ALA A 258 13.82 19.68 5.65
CA ALA A 258 14.12 20.03 7.03
C ALA A 258 14.63 18.85 7.90
N ARG A 259 14.52 17.60 7.41
CA ARG A 259 14.90 16.38 8.16
C ARG A 259 16.41 16.09 8.19
N GLY A 260 17.21 16.89 7.50
CA GLY A 260 18.66 16.84 7.55
C GLY A 260 19.33 16.42 6.25
N LYS A 261 20.68 16.47 6.25
CA LYS A 261 21.51 16.33 5.05
C LYS A 261 21.27 15.05 4.26
N GLY A 262 21.02 13.92 4.95
CA GLY A 262 20.75 12.63 4.30
C GLY A 262 19.44 12.64 3.48
N TRP A 263 18.41 13.30 3.99
CA TRP A 263 17.14 13.51 3.32
C TRP A 263 17.29 14.45 2.13
N GLN A 264 17.94 15.61 2.36
CA GLN A 264 18.21 16.61 1.33
C GLN A 264 18.92 16.02 0.12
N SER A 265 20.02 15.28 0.36
CA SER A 265 20.81 14.67 -0.72
C SER A 265 19.98 13.75 -1.59
N ARG A 266 19.16 12.90 -1.01
CA ARG A 266 18.33 11.94 -1.76
C ARG A 266 17.15 12.59 -2.45
N ALA A 267 16.48 13.51 -1.77
CA ALA A 267 15.38 14.27 -2.34
C ALA A 267 15.84 15.08 -3.55
N GLU A 268 16.99 15.75 -3.46
CA GLU A 268 17.58 16.51 -4.57
C GLU A 268 18.00 15.60 -5.74
N GLN A 269 18.60 14.43 -5.46
CA GLN A 269 18.91 13.45 -6.51
C GLN A 269 17.66 13.01 -7.26
N GLY A 270 16.58 12.71 -6.52
CA GLY A 270 15.28 12.36 -7.11
C GLY A 270 14.68 13.49 -7.92
N LYS A 271 14.70 14.73 -7.41
CA LYS A 271 14.23 15.92 -8.13
C LYS A 271 15.00 16.15 -9.42
N GLN A 272 16.33 16.06 -9.39
CA GLN A 272 17.16 16.22 -10.59
C GLN A 272 16.88 15.10 -11.64
N ALA A 273 16.61 13.88 -11.17
CA ALA A 273 16.21 12.82 -12.07
C ALA A 273 14.80 13.05 -12.64
N LEU A 274 13.88 13.57 -11.84
CA LEU A 274 12.54 13.95 -12.27
C LEU A 274 12.58 14.99 -13.39
N PHE A 275 13.40 16.04 -13.27
CA PHE A 275 13.53 17.09 -14.28
C PHE A 275 14.10 16.58 -15.61
N ARG A 276 14.83 15.45 -15.61
CA ARG A 276 15.29 14.82 -16.85
C ARG A 276 14.18 14.06 -17.59
N VAL A 277 13.20 13.53 -16.87
CA VAL A 277 12.09 12.76 -17.49
C VAL A 277 10.82 13.59 -17.66
N ALA A 278 10.68 14.67 -16.92
CA ALA A 278 9.54 15.59 -16.96
C ALA A 278 10.02 17.04 -16.74
N PRO A 279 10.68 17.66 -17.77
CA PRO A 279 11.26 19.01 -17.65
C PRO A 279 10.24 20.10 -17.29
N GLU A 280 8.99 19.93 -17.67
CA GLU A 280 7.87 20.83 -17.35
C GLU A 280 7.62 20.96 -15.85
N LEU A 281 8.06 19.99 -15.06
CA LEU A 281 7.96 20.01 -13.60
C LEU A 281 9.08 20.80 -12.93
N ALA A 282 10.05 21.34 -13.67
CA ALA A 282 11.04 22.28 -13.15
C ALA A 282 10.42 23.65 -12.86
N ASN A 283 9.26 23.67 -12.21
CA ASN A 283 8.47 24.83 -11.87
C ASN A 283 8.72 25.24 -10.42
N GLU A 284 9.18 26.48 -10.21
CA GLU A 284 9.52 27.00 -8.88
C GLU A 284 8.39 26.88 -7.85
N ARG A 285 7.13 26.84 -8.31
CA ARG A 285 5.98 26.72 -7.41
C ARG A 285 5.97 25.41 -6.61
N LEU A 286 6.59 24.35 -7.12
CA LEU A 286 6.66 23.04 -6.46
C LEU A 286 7.86 22.90 -5.50
N TRP A 287 8.92 23.71 -5.65
CA TRP A 287 10.23 23.41 -5.05
C TRP A 287 10.78 24.55 -4.17
N ARG A 288 9.92 25.43 -3.67
CA ARG A 288 10.34 26.52 -2.78
C ARG A 288 10.81 25.96 -1.43
N LEU A 289 11.93 26.48 -0.93
CA LEU A 289 12.47 26.17 0.42
C LEU A 289 12.02 27.22 1.43
#